data_cc389ce51e71f5ab8e252c37da85d6b4
#
_entry.id   cc389ce51e71f5ab8e252c37da85d6b4
#
_cell.length_a   1.000
_cell.length_b   1.000
_cell.length_c   1.000
_cell.angle_alpha   90.00
_cell.angle_beta   90.00
_cell.angle_gamma   90.00
#
_symmetry.space_group_name_H-M   'P 1'
#
loop_
_entity.id
_entity.type
_entity.pdbx_description
1 polymer ?
#
loop_
_entity_poly.entity_id
_entity_poly.type
_entity_poly.pdbx_seq_one_letter_code
_entity_poly.pdbx_strand_id
1 'polypeptide(L)'
;RRQRQMCIRDRWYIVTSKGCYKEYKNGLWKCILDIPSIEMLYESKDGSIWMATRSNGLYQFDNDICVNHIVNNPGTANSLCSNDVRVVTEDQSGNLWIGTREGLNKYSISTGNIESYASGGFSGDMKHSSIFALYLDKEGGLWVGTYYGGVSVFSPESRIFKYYPANKERSDCLNFPFVSGIVKDKRDDLWICTDGGGLNYMNHKTEIFRHLSTKDSGLVA
;
A
#
# COMPACT_ATOMS: atom_id res chain seq x y z
N ARG A 1 11.00 -17.48 -8.15
CA ARG A 1 9.53 -17.52 -8.25
C ARG A 1 8.98 -17.20 -6.86
N ARG A 2 8.42 -15.99 -6.66
CA ARG A 2 7.81 -15.64 -5.36
C ARG A 2 6.43 -16.28 -5.29
N GLN A 3 6.25 -17.20 -4.37
CA GLN A 3 4.96 -17.73 -3.96
C GLN A 3 4.61 -17.04 -2.65
N ARG A 4 3.44 -16.40 -2.57
CA ARG A 4 2.95 -15.77 -1.35
C ARG A 4 1.76 -16.55 -0.84
N GLN A 5 1.79 -16.90 0.42
CA GLN A 5 0.71 -17.58 1.12
C GLN A 5 0.10 -16.60 2.11
N MET A 6 -1.22 -16.46 2.09
CA MET A 6 -1.96 -15.55 2.98
C MET A 6 -3.14 -16.28 3.61
N CYS A 7 -3.33 -16.09 4.91
CA CYS A 7 -4.50 -16.54 5.63
C CYS A 7 -5.42 -15.33 5.88
N ILE A 8 -6.65 -15.40 5.35
CA ILE A 8 -7.68 -14.36 5.49
C ILE A 8 -8.92 -15.03 6.07
N ARG A 9 -9.30 -14.68 7.30
CA ARG A 9 -10.45 -15.27 8.06
C ARG A 9 -10.50 -16.80 7.95
N ASP A 10 -9.42 -17.47 8.35
CA ASP A 10 -9.30 -18.95 8.31
C ASP A 10 -9.41 -19.58 6.90
N ARG A 11 -9.18 -18.78 5.86
CA ARG A 11 -9.11 -19.21 4.47
C ARG A 11 -7.72 -18.98 3.94
N TRP A 12 -7.17 -20.00 3.30
CA TRP A 12 -5.85 -19.90 2.68
C TRP A 12 -5.94 -19.47 1.22
N TYR A 13 -5.13 -18.49 0.87
CA TYR A 13 -4.92 -18.04 -0.50
C TYR A 13 -3.44 -18.19 -0.86
N ILE A 14 -3.18 -18.70 -2.05
CA ILE A 14 -1.83 -18.79 -2.61
C ILE A 14 -1.78 -18.00 -3.91
N VAL A 15 -0.89 -17.00 -3.94
CA VAL A 15 -0.58 -16.25 -5.15
C VAL A 15 0.64 -16.87 -5.81
N THR A 16 0.50 -17.21 -7.07
CA THR A 16 1.54 -17.82 -7.91
C THR A 16 1.83 -16.93 -9.13
N SER A 17 2.78 -17.34 -9.95
CA SER A 17 3.03 -16.71 -11.25
C SER A 17 1.91 -16.91 -12.29
N LYS A 18 0.92 -17.73 -11.99
CA LYS A 18 -0.22 -18.01 -12.88
C LYS A 18 -1.52 -17.37 -12.40
N GLY A 19 -1.65 -17.08 -11.08
CA GLY A 19 -2.88 -16.52 -10.55
C GLY A 19 -3.02 -16.73 -9.05
N CYS A 20 -4.24 -16.46 -8.55
CA CYS A 20 -4.64 -16.65 -7.17
C CYS A 20 -5.50 -17.91 -7.02
N TYR A 21 -5.16 -18.73 -6.04
CA TYR A 21 -5.86 -19.96 -5.68
C TYR A 21 -6.32 -19.88 -4.23
N LYS A 22 -7.53 -20.37 -3.96
CA LYS A 22 -8.12 -20.46 -2.63
C LYS A 22 -8.29 -21.92 -2.23
N GLU A 23 -8.00 -22.22 -0.98
CA GLU A 23 -8.28 -23.52 -0.37
C GLU A 23 -9.73 -23.61 0.08
N TYR A 24 -10.36 -24.75 -0.25
CA TYR A 24 -11.70 -25.12 0.23
C TYR A 24 -11.61 -26.22 1.28
N LYS A 25 -12.71 -26.40 2.02
CA LYS A 25 -12.90 -27.54 2.95
C LYS A 25 -12.60 -28.82 2.17
N ASN A 26 -11.69 -29.66 2.60
CA ASN A 26 -11.20 -30.92 1.96
C ASN A 26 -9.84 -30.79 1.27
N GLY A 27 -9.12 -29.68 1.45
CA GLY A 27 -7.77 -29.51 0.87
C GLY A 27 -7.77 -29.27 -0.66
N LEU A 28 -8.92 -29.04 -1.28
CA LEU A 28 -9.00 -28.71 -2.72
C LEU A 28 -8.68 -27.24 -2.95
N TRP A 29 -7.84 -26.98 -3.94
CA TRP A 29 -7.48 -25.64 -4.39
C TRP A 29 -8.23 -25.30 -5.67
N LYS A 30 -8.89 -24.14 -5.70
CA LYS A 30 -9.57 -23.62 -6.89
C LYS A 30 -8.92 -22.31 -7.32
N CYS A 31 -8.71 -22.14 -8.61
CA CYS A 31 -8.29 -20.86 -9.19
C CYS A 31 -9.43 -19.85 -9.09
N ILE A 32 -9.17 -18.72 -8.42
CA ILE A 32 -10.11 -17.60 -8.29
C ILE A 32 -9.86 -16.54 -9.35
N LEU A 33 -8.58 -16.29 -9.67
CA LEU A 33 -8.17 -15.34 -10.68
C LEU A 33 -6.95 -15.86 -11.43
N ASP A 34 -7.12 -16.14 -12.72
CA ASP A 34 -6.08 -16.69 -13.61
C ASP A 34 -5.37 -15.55 -14.36
N ILE A 35 -4.60 -14.75 -13.61
CA ILE A 35 -3.74 -13.70 -14.17
C ILE A 35 -2.41 -13.67 -13.42
N PRO A 36 -1.31 -13.39 -14.12
CA PRO A 36 -0.01 -13.25 -13.49
C PRO A 36 0.11 -11.94 -12.70
N SER A 37 1.13 -11.87 -11.85
CA SER A 37 1.56 -10.61 -11.20
C SER A 37 0.54 -9.98 -10.26
N ILE A 38 -0.14 -10.80 -9.45
CA ILE A 38 -0.89 -10.32 -8.31
C ILE A 38 0.11 -9.88 -7.23
N GLU A 39 0.03 -8.62 -6.80
CA GLU A 39 0.95 -8.01 -5.83
C GLU A 39 0.43 -8.11 -4.40
N MET A 40 -0.87 -7.91 -4.20
CA MET A 40 -1.48 -7.87 -2.88
C MET A 40 -2.91 -8.42 -2.91
N LEU A 41 -3.26 -9.12 -1.83
CA LEU A 41 -4.64 -9.42 -1.46
C LEU A 41 -4.99 -8.57 -0.25
N TYR A 42 -6.15 -7.94 -0.29
CA TYR A 42 -6.67 -7.13 0.80
C TYR A 42 -8.11 -7.53 1.09
N GLU A 43 -8.45 -7.78 2.35
CA GLU A 43 -9.82 -8.00 2.79
C GLU A 43 -10.38 -6.70 3.35
N SER A 44 -11.46 -6.18 2.76
CA SER A 44 -12.18 -5.02 3.26
C SER A 44 -13.11 -5.37 4.42
N LYS A 45 -13.60 -4.35 5.13
CA LYS A 45 -14.45 -4.53 6.31
C LYS A 45 -15.76 -5.24 6.01
N ASP A 46 -16.28 -5.12 4.81
CA ASP A 46 -17.49 -5.82 4.32
C ASP A 46 -17.22 -7.29 3.97
N GLY A 47 -15.96 -7.73 3.99
CA GLY A 47 -15.54 -9.09 3.68
C GLY A 47 -15.21 -9.35 2.22
N SER A 48 -15.29 -8.34 1.36
CA SER A 48 -14.84 -8.44 -0.03
C SER A 48 -13.31 -8.61 -0.08
N ILE A 49 -12.84 -9.40 -1.04
CA ILE A 49 -11.40 -9.58 -1.30
C ILE A 49 -10.99 -8.73 -2.50
N TRP A 50 -10.03 -7.87 -2.28
CA TRP A 50 -9.44 -7.03 -3.31
C TRP A 50 -8.10 -7.59 -3.75
N MET A 51 -7.91 -7.75 -5.06
CA MET A 51 -6.68 -8.27 -5.66
C MET A 51 -6.00 -7.20 -6.50
N ALA A 52 -4.92 -6.66 -5.97
CA ALA A 52 -4.08 -5.68 -6.65
C ALA A 52 -3.12 -6.38 -7.62
N THR A 53 -3.01 -5.85 -8.84
CA THR A 53 -2.21 -6.45 -9.90
C THR A 53 -1.24 -5.45 -10.53
N ARG A 54 -0.14 -5.94 -11.11
CA ARG A 54 0.88 -5.08 -11.74
C ARG A 54 0.46 -4.46 -13.07
N SER A 55 -0.49 -5.03 -13.77
CA SER A 55 -0.81 -4.60 -15.14
C SER A 55 -2.30 -4.59 -15.47
N ASN A 56 -3.12 -5.12 -14.57
CA ASN A 56 -4.54 -5.33 -14.82
C ASN A 56 -5.45 -4.56 -13.84
N GLY A 57 -4.90 -3.58 -13.10
CA GLY A 57 -5.69 -2.80 -12.15
C GLY A 57 -6.05 -3.56 -10.87
N LEU A 58 -7.24 -3.31 -10.34
CA LEU A 58 -7.74 -3.80 -9.07
C LEU A 58 -9.04 -4.58 -9.27
N TYR A 59 -9.09 -5.82 -8.81
CA TYR A 59 -10.26 -6.69 -8.85
C TYR A 59 -10.92 -6.78 -7.47
N GLN A 60 -12.25 -6.80 -7.44
CA GLN A 60 -13.05 -7.07 -6.25
C GLN A 60 -13.76 -8.41 -6.40
N PHE A 61 -13.65 -9.22 -5.36
CA PHE A 61 -14.35 -10.50 -5.26
C PHE A 61 -15.28 -10.51 -4.04
N ASP A 62 -16.52 -10.94 -4.28
CA ASP A 62 -17.47 -11.32 -3.24
C ASP A 62 -17.84 -12.79 -3.45
N ASN A 63 -17.69 -13.60 -2.38
CA ASN A 63 -17.97 -15.04 -2.41
C ASN A 63 -17.35 -15.77 -3.64
N ASP A 64 -16.09 -15.44 -3.98
CA ASP A 64 -15.31 -16.00 -5.10
C ASP A 64 -15.83 -15.61 -6.50
N ILE A 65 -16.75 -14.65 -6.58
CA ILE A 65 -17.24 -14.08 -7.84
C ILE A 65 -16.58 -12.71 -8.00
N CYS A 66 -15.99 -12.44 -9.17
CA CYS A 66 -15.51 -11.11 -9.51
C CYS A 66 -16.71 -10.19 -9.73
N VAL A 67 -16.91 -9.25 -8.82
CA VAL A 67 -18.05 -8.32 -8.85
C VAL A 67 -17.66 -6.94 -9.38
N ASN A 68 -16.36 -6.60 -9.37
CA ASN A 68 -15.88 -5.32 -9.87
C ASN A 68 -14.44 -5.43 -10.38
N HIS A 69 -14.11 -4.63 -11.40
CA HIS A 69 -12.77 -4.53 -11.97
C HIS A 69 -12.47 -3.07 -12.31
N ILE A 70 -11.56 -2.47 -11.54
CA ILE A 70 -11.22 -1.06 -11.63
C ILE A 70 -9.88 -0.93 -12.35
N VAL A 71 -9.88 -0.14 -13.43
CA VAL A 71 -8.71 0.03 -14.30
C VAL A 71 -8.41 1.50 -14.56
N ASN A 72 -7.21 1.75 -15.07
CA ASN A 72 -6.87 3.02 -15.67
C ASN A 72 -7.51 3.12 -17.06
N ASN A 73 -8.32 4.15 -17.28
CA ASN A 73 -8.88 4.52 -18.57
C ASN A 73 -8.40 5.94 -18.92
N PRO A 74 -7.37 6.08 -19.74
CA PRO A 74 -6.82 7.39 -20.09
C PRO A 74 -7.89 8.35 -20.63
N GLY A 75 -7.89 9.60 -20.12
CA GLY A 75 -8.87 10.61 -20.49
C GLY A 75 -10.18 10.58 -19.70
N THR A 76 -10.37 9.64 -18.79
CA THR A 76 -11.54 9.58 -17.89
C THR A 76 -11.16 10.07 -16.49
N ALA A 77 -11.92 11.01 -15.94
CA ALA A 77 -11.66 11.55 -14.59
C ALA A 77 -11.87 10.49 -13.48
N ASN A 78 -12.79 9.56 -13.69
CA ASN A 78 -13.13 8.51 -12.71
C ASN A 78 -12.40 7.21 -13.02
N SER A 79 -11.07 7.23 -12.94
CA SER A 79 -10.23 6.07 -13.27
C SER A 79 -8.97 6.02 -12.41
N LEU A 80 -8.31 4.85 -12.33
CA LEU A 80 -7.03 4.73 -11.63
C LEU A 80 -5.94 5.56 -12.33
N CYS A 81 -4.95 6.03 -11.56
CA CYS A 81 -3.75 6.65 -12.13
C CYS A 81 -2.94 5.67 -12.99
N SER A 82 -2.93 4.39 -12.64
CA SER A 82 -2.20 3.33 -13.35
C SER A 82 -2.80 1.96 -13.08
N ASN A 83 -2.66 1.04 -14.04
CA ASN A 83 -3.00 -0.38 -13.86
C ASN A 83 -1.95 -1.17 -13.04
N ASP A 84 -0.77 -0.60 -12.76
CA ASP A 84 0.21 -1.15 -11.83
C ASP A 84 -0.20 -0.80 -10.40
N VAL A 85 -1.11 -1.59 -9.81
CA VAL A 85 -1.59 -1.43 -8.43
C VAL A 85 -0.74 -2.29 -7.50
N ARG A 86 -0.21 -1.68 -6.45
CA ARG A 86 0.78 -2.32 -5.57
C ARG A 86 0.31 -2.51 -4.14
N VAL A 87 -0.47 -1.57 -3.63
CA VAL A 87 -0.90 -1.56 -2.24
C VAL A 87 -2.30 -0.98 -2.12
N VAL A 88 -3.09 -1.55 -1.22
CA VAL A 88 -4.46 -1.12 -0.92
C VAL A 88 -4.64 -1.07 0.59
N THR A 89 -5.34 -0.08 1.09
CA THR A 89 -5.81 0.00 2.48
C THR A 89 -7.18 0.68 2.52
N GLU A 90 -7.97 0.41 3.56
CA GLU A 90 -9.33 0.97 3.72
C GLU A 90 -9.37 1.94 4.89
N ASP A 91 -9.97 3.12 4.68
CA ASP A 91 -10.17 4.11 5.75
C ASP A 91 -11.38 3.78 6.63
N GLN A 92 -11.57 4.58 7.69
CA GLN A 92 -12.70 4.37 8.62
C GLN A 92 -14.07 4.61 7.98
N SER A 93 -14.11 5.39 6.91
CA SER A 93 -15.32 5.72 6.16
C SER A 93 -15.66 4.70 5.06
N GLY A 94 -14.88 3.63 4.93
CA GLY A 94 -15.08 2.60 3.90
C GLY A 94 -14.60 3.00 2.51
N ASN A 95 -13.65 3.95 2.41
CA ASN A 95 -13.00 4.22 1.13
C ASN A 95 -11.70 3.44 1.03
N LEU A 96 -11.38 2.94 -0.16
CA LEU A 96 -10.08 2.34 -0.43
C LEU A 96 -9.07 3.40 -0.89
N TRP A 97 -7.92 3.38 -0.26
CA TRP A 97 -6.74 4.07 -0.71
C TRP A 97 -5.87 3.11 -1.50
N ILE A 98 -5.61 3.45 -2.75
CA ILE A 98 -5.00 2.57 -3.74
C ILE A 98 -3.70 3.20 -4.22
N GLY A 99 -2.57 2.60 -3.84
CA GLY A 99 -1.24 3.01 -4.27
C GLY A 99 -0.88 2.35 -5.59
N THR A 100 -0.61 3.17 -6.60
CA THR A 100 -0.21 2.73 -7.93
C THR A 100 1.20 3.18 -8.28
N ARG A 101 1.71 2.79 -9.45
CA ARG A 101 2.97 3.27 -9.99
C ARG A 101 2.95 4.78 -10.30
N GLU A 102 1.80 5.35 -10.63
CA GLU A 102 1.70 6.71 -11.17
C GLU A 102 0.81 7.63 -10.34
N GLY A 103 0.45 7.24 -9.11
CA GLY A 103 -0.31 8.07 -8.20
C GLY A 103 -1.04 7.29 -7.12
N LEU A 104 -1.67 8.07 -6.23
CA LEU A 104 -2.57 7.60 -5.19
C LEU A 104 -4.00 7.82 -5.65
N ASN A 105 -4.86 6.82 -5.47
CA ASN A 105 -6.28 6.95 -5.70
C ASN A 105 -7.05 6.72 -4.41
N LYS A 106 -8.14 7.45 -4.23
CA LYS A 106 -9.17 7.19 -3.23
C LYS A 106 -10.41 6.71 -3.95
N TYR A 107 -10.83 5.48 -3.69
CA TYR A 107 -12.04 4.88 -4.25
C TYR A 107 -13.13 4.77 -3.20
N SER A 108 -14.28 5.36 -3.45
CA SER A 108 -15.45 5.22 -2.59
C SER A 108 -16.20 3.95 -2.97
N ILE A 109 -16.21 2.94 -2.08
CA ILE A 109 -16.92 1.68 -2.32
C ILE A 109 -18.43 1.92 -2.50
N SER A 110 -19.00 2.87 -1.77
CA SER A 110 -20.44 3.15 -1.79
C SER A 110 -20.93 3.84 -3.05
N THR A 111 -20.10 4.68 -3.68
CA THR A 111 -20.50 5.51 -4.85
C THR A 111 -19.81 5.09 -6.14
N GLY A 112 -18.72 4.32 -6.07
CA GLY A 112 -17.87 3.99 -7.20
C GLY A 112 -16.98 5.15 -7.69
N ASN A 113 -16.95 6.27 -6.98
CA ASN A 113 -16.15 7.43 -7.37
C ASN A 113 -14.66 7.25 -7.04
N ILE A 114 -13.80 7.73 -7.94
CA ILE A 114 -12.35 7.73 -7.78
C ILE A 114 -11.83 9.17 -7.76
N GLU A 115 -11.15 9.53 -6.69
CA GLU A 115 -10.32 10.74 -6.62
C GLU A 115 -8.86 10.36 -6.82
N SER A 116 -8.12 11.14 -7.62
CA SER A 116 -6.72 10.86 -7.95
C SER A 116 -5.80 11.95 -7.43
N TYR A 117 -4.68 11.52 -6.85
CA TYR A 117 -3.62 12.37 -6.30
C TYR A 117 -2.31 11.99 -6.99
N ALA A 118 -1.85 12.83 -7.92
CA ALA A 118 -0.57 12.68 -8.59
C ALA A 118 0.48 13.59 -7.94
N SER A 119 1.76 13.31 -8.20
CA SER A 119 2.83 14.23 -7.83
C SER A 119 2.84 15.41 -8.80
N GLY A 120 2.58 16.63 -8.30
CA GLY A 120 2.43 17.81 -9.15
C GLY A 120 3.55 18.85 -9.04
N GLY A 121 4.44 18.71 -8.05
CA GLY A 121 5.54 19.64 -7.84
C GLY A 121 5.18 20.95 -7.14
N PHE A 122 3.93 21.13 -6.72
CA PHE A 122 3.51 22.24 -5.88
C PHE A 122 3.81 22.00 -4.40
N SER A 123 3.83 23.05 -3.60
CA SER A 123 3.93 22.93 -2.16
C SER A 123 2.69 22.23 -1.62
N GLY A 124 2.91 21.15 -0.85
CA GLY A 124 1.81 20.33 -0.31
C GLY A 124 1.39 19.15 -1.18
N ASP A 125 2.03 18.95 -2.35
CA ASP A 125 1.81 17.77 -3.18
C ASP A 125 2.70 16.59 -2.73
N MET A 126 2.30 15.39 -3.12
CA MET A 126 3.11 14.19 -2.97
C MET A 126 4.40 14.31 -3.78
N LYS A 127 5.54 13.93 -3.18
CA LYS A 127 6.87 14.13 -3.80
C LYS A 127 7.25 13.11 -4.88
N HIS A 128 6.57 11.96 -4.89
CA HIS A 128 6.81 10.92 -5.90
C HIS A 128 5.53 10.12 -6.14
N SER A 129 5.22 9.82 -7.38
CA SER A 129 3.97 9.13 -7.77
C SER A 129 3.99 7.62 -7.57
N SER A 130 5.16 6.98 -7.56
CA SER A 130 5.27 5.52 -7.48
C SER A 130 5.17 5.04 -6.03
N ILE A 131 4.02 4.49 -5.64
CA ILE A 131 3.67 4.14 -4.26
C ILE A 131 3.93 2.65 -4.01
N PHE A 132 4.56 2.32 -2.87
CA PHE A 132 4.86 0.96 -2.45
C PHE A 132 4.28 0.59 -1.09
N ALA A 133 4.03 1.57 -0.23
CA ALA A 133 3.49 1.33 1.09
C ALA A 133 2.41 2.35 1.44
N LEU A 134 1.34 1.89 2.09
CA LEU A 134 0.29 2.70 2.68
C LEU A 134 0.08 2.24 4.11
N TYR A 135 -0.05 3.18 5.03
CA TYR A 135 -0.43 2.93 6.39
C TYR A 135 -1.39 4.03 6.86
N LEU A 136 -2.54 3.66 7.40
CA LEU A 136 -3.53 4.58 7.95
C LEU A 136 -3.35 4.64 9.47
N ASP A 137 -3.10 5.82 10.02
CA ASP A 137 -3.01 6.01 11.46
C ASP A 137 -4.39 6.16 12.11
N LYS A 138 -4.41 6.26 13.46
CA LYS A 138 -5.65 6.37 14.22
C LYS A 138 -6.32 7.73 14.10
N GLU A 139 -5.55 8.76 13.81
CA GLU A 139 -5.99 10.12 13.59
C GLU A 139 -6.55 10.34 12.17
N GLY A 140 -6.48 9.32 11.30
CA GLY A 140 -6.94 9.36 9.92
C GLY A 140 -5.88 9.85 8.93
N GLY A 141 -4.65 10.09 9.37
CA GLY A 141 -3.52 10.41 8.52
C GLY A 141 -3.10 9.20 7.67
N LEU A 142 -2.97 9.40 6.36
CA LEU A 142 -2.49 8.36 5.46
C LEU A 142 -1.00 8.54 5.17
N TRP A 143 -0.21 7.60 5.67
CA TRP A 143 1.22 7.49 5.42
C TRP A 143 1.48 6.81 4.09
N VAL A 144 2.19 7.49 3.21
CA VAL A 144 2.45 7.07 1.83
C VAL A 144 3.94 6.90 1.62
N GLY A 145 4.38 5.67 1.52
CA GLY A 145 5.77 5.30 1.20
C GLY A 145 5.97 5.16 -0.31
N THR A 146 7.01 5.81 -0.84
CA THR A 146 7.25 5.90 -2.27
C THR A 146 8.59 5.30 -2.70
N TYR A 147 8.78 5.15 -4.02
CA TYR A 147 10.00 4.54 -4.61
C TYR A 147 11.28 5.36 -4.36
N TYR A 148 11.21 6.68 -4.55
CA TYR A 148 12.36 7.58 -4.35
C TYR A 148 12.01 8.89 -3.67
N GLY A 149 10.80 9.07 -3.21
CA GLY A 149 10.33 10.28 -2.55
C GLY A 149 10.21 10.15 -1.02
N GLY A 150 10.81 9.14 -0.38
CA GLY A 150 10.65 8.94 1.06
C GLY A 150 9.21 8.68 1.47
N VAL A 151 8.78 9.31 2.58
CA VAL A 151 7.42 9.19 3.10
C VAL A 151 6.72 10.54 3.03
N SER A 152 5.44 10.51 2.66
CA SER A 152 4.52 11.64 2.80
C SER A 152 3.33 11.24 3.66
N VAL A 153 2.81 12.16 4.46
CA VAL A 153 1.59 11.95 5.24
C VAL A 153 0.50 12.86 4.69
N PHE A 154 -0.55 12.26 4.19
CA PHE A 154 -1.73 12.96 3.72
C PHE A 154 -2.70 13.20 4.89
N SER A 155 -3.05 14.47 5.14
CA SER A 155 -4.12 14.84 6.04
C SER A 155 -5.42 15.04 5.26
N PRO A 156 -6.46 14.24 5.52
CA PRO A 156 -7.74 14.39 4.81
C PRO A 156 -8.41 15.75 5.05
N GLU A 157 -8.22 16.33 6.25
CA GLU A 157 -8.83 17.62 6.62
C GLU A 157 -8.25 18.80 5.84
N SER A 158 -6.92 18.86 5.75
CA SER A 158 -6.22 19.95 5.03
C SER A 158 -6.02 19.65 3.54
N ARG A 159 -6.14 18.39 3.12
CA ARG A 159 -5.82 17.88 1.78
C ARG A 159 -4.38 18.16 1.35
N ILE A 160 -3.45 18.18 2.31
CA ILE A 160 -2.03 18.49 2.12
C ILE A 160 -1.19 17.28 2.49
N PHE A 161 -0.10 17.06 1.75
CA PHE A 161 0.94 16.10 2.09
C PHE A 161 2.06 16.75 2.90
N LYS A 162 2.29 16.29 4.14
CA LYS A 162 3.50 16.58 4.90
C LYS A 162 4.58 15.61 4.45
N TYR A 163 5.74 16.11 4.09
CA TYR A 163 6.84 15.31 3.54
C TYR A 163 7.94 15.05 4.56
N TYR A 164 8.37 13.81 4.65
CA TYR A 164 9.54 13.36 5.41
C TYR A 164 10.64 12.92 4.43
N PRO A 165 11.70 13.74 4.25
CA PRO A 165 12.77 13.44 3.32
C PRO A 165 13.62 12.25 3.77
N ALA A 166 14.41 11.72 2.84
CA ALA A 166 15.46 10.76 3.15
C ALA A 166 16.84 11.40 2.96
N ASN A 167 17.72 11.24 3.95
CA ASN A 167 19.11 11.67 3.89
C ASN A 167 19.96 10.74 4.77
N LYS A 168 20.88 10.02 4.15
CA LYS A 168 21.75 9.04 4.82
C LYS A 168 22.68 9.66 5.88
N GLU A 169 23.02 10.93 5.74
CA GLU A 169 23.95 11.64 6.63
C GLU A 169 23.25 12.27 7.84
N ARG A 170 21.91 12.31 7.84
CA ARG A 170 21.10 12.91 8.90
C ARG A 170 20.42 11.84 9.72
N SER A 171 20.37 12.04 11.04
CA SER A 171 19.69 11.13 11.98
C SER A 171 18.25 11.52 12.29
N ASP A 172 17.75 12.66 11.80
CA ASP A 172 16.43 13.20 12.05
C ASP A 172 15.42 13.01 10.89
N CYS A 173 15.77 12.16 9.94
CA CYS A 173 14.92 11.82 8.79
C CYS A 173 15.15 10.35 8.37
N LEU A 174 14.47 9.88 7.33
CA LEU A 174 14.73 8.55 6.76
C LEU A 174 16.17 8.44 6.25
N ASN A 175 16.76 7.26 6.38
CA ASN A 175 18.10 7.00 5.86
C ASN A 175 18.14 6.66 4.36
N PHE A 176 17.02 6.26 3.77
CA PHE A 176 16.92 5.89 2.35
C PHE A 176 15.53 6.21 1.77
N PRO A 177 15.47 6.68 0.49
CA PRO A 177 14.22 7.19 -0.08
C PRO A 177 13.23 6.13 -0.57
N PHE A 178 13.67 4.87 -0.81
CA PHE A 178 12.77 3.82 -1.24
C PHE A 178 12.12 3.14 -0.04
N VAL A 179 10.84 3.43 0.19
CA VAL A 179 10.05 2.88 1.28
C VAL A 179 9.26 1.68 0.79
N SER A 180 9.53 0.51 1.35
CA SER A 180 8.90 -0.75 0.96
C SER A 180 7.81 -1.21 1.93
N GLY A 181 7.76 -0.67 3.14
CA GLY A 181 6.74 -1.02 4.13
C GLY A 181 6.67 -0.03 5.28
N ILE A 182 5.49 0.14 5.84
CA ILE A 182 5.22 0.97 7.03
C ILE A 182 4.30 0.18 7.95
N VAL A 183 4.70 0.03 9.21
CA VAL A 183 3.88 -0.60 10.24
C VAL A 183 4.02 0.17 11.55
N LYS A 184 3.03 0.07 12.43
CA LYS A 184 3.09 0.63 13.77
C LYS A 184 3.32 -0.43 14.83
N ASP A 185 3.91 -0.05 15.94
CA ASP A 185 4.00 -0.88 17.13
C ASP A 185 2.85 -0.62 18.13
N LYS A 186 2.90 -1.28 19.31
CA LYS A 186 1.89 -1.13 20.36
C LYS A 186 1.86 0.27 21.01
N ARG A 187 2.89 1.08 20.80
CA ARG A 187 3.02 2.46 21.32
C ARG A 187 2.61 3.51 20.29
N ASP A 188 2.11 3.05 19.13
CA ASP A 188 1.79 3.83 17.94
C ASP A 188 3.03 4.45 17.24
N ASP A 189 4.25 4.05 17.63
CA ASP A 189 5.48 4.44 16.95
C ASP A 189 5.61 3.69 15.62
N LEU A 190 6.21 4.33 14.61
CA LEU A 190 6.28 3.77 13.26
C LEU A 190 7.59 3.07 12.99
N TRP A 191 7.48 1.95 12.32
CA TRP A 191 8.58 1.18 11.76
C TRP A 191 8.49 1.23 10.24
N ILE A 192 9.51 1.82 9.61
CA ILE A 192 9.53 2.09 8.18
C ILE A 192 10.68 1.32 7.56
N CYS A 193 10.33 0.35 6.71
CA CYS A 193 11.29 -0.45 5.97
C CYS A 193 11.73 0.29 4.72
N THR A 194 13.04 0.38 4.50
CA THR A 194 13.62 0.96 3.28
C THR A 194 14.48 -0.05 2.55
N ASP A 195 14.37 -0.07 1.22
CA ASP A 195 15.21 -0.94 0.37
C ASP A 195 16.56 -0.26 0.12
N GLY A 196 17.59 -0.77 0.78
CA GLY A 196 18.94 -0.24 0.78
C GLY A 196 19.34 0.53 2.04
N GLY A 197 18.40 0.91 2.92
CA GLY A 197 18.69 1.61 4.17
C GLY A 197 18.35 0.81 5.45
N GLY A 198 17.71 -0.34 5.30
CA GLY A 198 17.26 -1.14 6.44
C GLY A 198 16.00 -0.61 7.10
N LEU A 199 15.95 -0.62 8.42
CA LEU A 199 14.77 -0.28 9.20
C LEU A 199 14.93 1.08 9.88
N ASN A 200 13.92 1.93 9.73
CA ASN A 200 13.82 3.22 10.42
C ASN A 200 12.70 3.14 11.44
N TYR A 201 13.00 3.56 12.66
CA TYR A 201 12.02 3.78 13.72
C TYR A 201 11.72 5.26 13.80
N MET A 202 10.47 5.64 13.92
CA MET A 202 10.04 7.02 14.16
C MET A 202 9.13 7.06 15.39
N ASN A 203 9.51 7.86 16.35
CA ASN A 203 8.64 8.12 17.49
C ASN A 203 7.47 9.02 17.07
N HIS A 204 6.25 8.51 17.21
CA HIS A 204 5.02 9.18 16.78
C HIS A 204 4.81 10.58 17.39
N LYS A 205 5.20 10.78 18.68
CA LYS A 205 4.97 12.05 19.39
C LYS A 205 6.01 13.12 19.09
N THR A 206 7.28 12.71 18.97
CA THR A 206 8.41 13.62 18.81
C THR A 206 8.88 13.73 17.36
N GLU A 207 8.39 12.86 16.48
CA GLU A 207 8.81 12.71 15.09
C GLU A 207 10.33 12.47 14.93
N ILE A 208 11.01 11.99 15.99
CA ILE A 208 12.43 11.68 15.95
C ILE A 208 12.64 10.31 15.33
N PHE A 209 13.52 10.25 14.34
CA PHE A 209 13.93 9.01 13.66
C PHE A 209 15.12 8.35 14.37
N ARG A 210 15.22 7.04 14.26
CA ARG A 210 16.39 6.22 14.58
C ARG A 210 16.58 5.19 13.48
N HIS A 211 17.79 5.06 12.99
CA HIS A 211 18.15 4.10 11.97
C HIS A 211 18.68 2.82 12.62
N LEU A 212 18.19 1.68 12.15
CA LEU A 212 18.63 0.36 12.57
C LEU A 212 19.21 -0.36 11.36
N SER A 213 20.52 -0.55 11.35
CA SER A 213 21.22 -1.29 10.33
C SER A 213 21.70 -2.64 10.86
N THR A 214 22.09 -3.54 9.97
CA THR A 214 22.70 -4.83 10.34
C THR A 214 23.97 -4.68 11.17
N LYS A 215 24.67 -3.54 11.03
CA LYS A 215 25.90 -3.25 11.78
C LYS A 215 25.63 -2.87 13.24
N ASP A 216 24.48 -2.23 13.53
CA ASP A 216 24.22 -1.63 14.84
C ASP A 216 23.26 -2.45 15.70
N SER A 217 22.51 -3.38 15.11
CA SER A 217 21.34 -3.99 15.77
C SER A 217 21.37 -5.51 15.88
N GLY A 218 22.44 -6.18 15.39
CA GLY A 218 22.47 -7.65 15.33
C GLY A 218 21.40 -8.25 14.38
N LEU A 219 20.79 -7.43 13.53
CA LEU A 219 19.93 -7.93 12.46
C LEU A 219 20.77 -8.75 11.49
N VAL A 220 20.43 -10.02 11.32
CA VAL A 220 21.08 -10.90 10.34
C VAL A 220 20.51 -10.57 8.97
N ALA A 221 21.40 -10.42 7.98
CA ALA A 221 21.03 -10.15 6.59
C ALA A 221 20.43 -11.39 5.93
#